data_80b9d91fb76f90e4c090495f616161a0
#
_entry.id   80b9d91fb76f90e4c090495f616161a0
#
_cell.length_a   1.000
_cell.length_b   1.000
_cell.length_c   1.000
_cell.angle_alpha   90.00
_cell.angle_beta   90.00
_cell.angle_gamma   90.00
#
_symmetry.space_group_name_H-M   'P 1'
#
loop_
_entity.id
_entity.type
_entity.pdbx_description
1 polymer ?
#
loop_
_entity_poly.entity_id
_entity_poly.type
_entity_poly.pdbx_seq_one_letter_code
_entity_poly.pdbx_strand_id
1 'polypeptide(L)'
;MSISSRIPRLKRLVRWGGAIAAGTVLLSACGSSSSSSSSSSSSATKPTITLVTNSWEGSLANNVVAQYVIEKDLHYPVKLLDLAEIPAWPATASGSVSAVLEVWGHYNHYQTYVVGNHEVINAGLEGPTGNIGWYIPTYLLKQHPELATWQGVKADWKLFVTPQTAPQGEFLDGAPSYVTNDAALINTLGLNMKVVYAGSEAAQLSQIETAYKAKKPIIFYWYTPQYFNHVYSFSQVALPPFTQACAKLPAAKIDCAYPPYYLYKIMNSKLPTTAPSVAKFIQAFNWTAADQNSVSYDMAVNKMSGSAAAAKFVNSHQSLVQSWLTGAPTPKKAPVLGT
;
A
#
# COMPACT_ATOMS: atom_id res chain seq x y z
N MET A 1 -33.27 40.45 -0.56
CA MET A 1 -32.18 41.46 -0.53
C MET A 1 -30.97 40.87 -1.25
N SER A 2 -30.75 41.32 -2.45
CA SER A 2 -29.71 40.86 -3.37
C SER A 2 -28.50 41.77 -3.24
N ILE A 3 -27.32 41.20 -3.05
CA ILE A 3 -26.06 41.95 -3.14
C ILE A 3 -25.14 41.27 -4.17
N SER A 4 -25.07 41.91 -5.33
CA SER A 4 -24.15 41.65 -6.40
C SER A 4 -22.81 42.33 -6.09
N SER A 5 -21.69 41.60 -6.18
CA SER A 5 -20.36 42.26 -6.22
C SER A 5 -19.58 41.84 -7.45
N ARG A 6 -19.19 42.87 -8.19
CA ARG A 6 -18.56 42.85 -9.50
C ARG A 6 -17.05 42.53 -9.40
N ILE A 7 -16.57 41.77 -10.36
CA ILE A 7 -15.13 41.49 -10.62
C ILE A 7 -14.61 42.59 -11.56
N PRO A 8 -13.44 43.24 -11.34
CA PRO A 8 -12.81 44.10 -12.30
C PRO A 8 -11.86 43.34 -13.24
N ARG A 9 -12.08 43.57 -14.53
CA ARG A 9 -11.18 43.17 -15.63
C ARG A 9 -9.97 44.10 -15.68
N LEU A 10 -8.77 43.53 -15.71
CA LEU A 10 -7.54 44.30 -16.03
C LEU A 10 -7.18 44.12 -17.50
N LYS A 11 -6.96 45.25 -18.16
CA LYS A 11 -6.70 45.41 -19.60
C LYS A 11 -5.22 45.17 -19.93
N ARG A 12 -5.01 44.47 -21.05
CA ARG A 12 -3.72 44.33 -21.75
C ARG A 12 -3.23 45.70 -22.28
N LEU A 13 -1.95 45.94 -22.17
CA LEU A 13 -1.21 46.95 -22.94
C LEU A 13 -0.11 46.25 -23.74
N VAL A 14 -0.28 46.34 -25.06
CA VAL A 14 0.69 45.99 -26.08
C VAL A 14 1.51 47.23 -26.37
N ARG A 15 2.83 47.12 -26.43
CA ARG A 15 3.68 48.14 -27.05
C ARG A 15 4.67 47.50 -28.01
N TRP A 16 4.55 47.92 -29.24
CA TRP A 16 5.42 47.71 -30.40
C TRP A 16 6.54 48.74 -30.44
N GLY A 17 7.68 48.38 -31.02
CA GLY A 17 8.76 49.22 -31.52
C GLY A 17 10.00 48.35 -31.67
N GLY A 18 10.54 48.07 -32.76
CA GLY A 18 10.82 48.61 -34.06
C GLY A 18 12.22 49.20 -34.13
N ALA A 19 13.16 48.54 -34.80
CA ALA A 19 14.04 49.14 -35.80
C ALA A 19 15.27 48.29 -36.17
N ILE A 20 15.55 48.32 -37.40
CA ILE A 20 16.48 47.70 -38.34
C ILE A 20 17.90 48.26 -38.18
N ALA A 21 18.93 47.48 -38.40
CA ALA A 21 20.14 47.91 -39.10
C ALA A 21 20.95 46.72 -39.63
N ALA A 22 21.21 46.77 -40.91
CA ALA A 22 22.01 45.86 -41.71
C ALA A 22 23.51 46.18 -41.63
N GLY A 23 24.34 45.16 -41.84
CA GLY A 23 25.79 45.30 -42.02
C GLY A 23 26.42 43.99 -42.49
N THR A 24 26.60 43.91 -43.80
CA THR A 24 27.41 42.92 -44.54
C THR A 24 28.90 43.11 -44.33
N VAL A 25 29.67 42.06 -44.14
CA VAL A 25 31.02 41.91 -44.77
C VAL A 25 31.41 40.41 -44.82
N LEU A 26 31.76 39.97 -46.01
CA LEU A 26 32.39 38.71 -46.37
C LEU A 26 33.88 38.67 -45.95
N LEU A 27 34.40 37.50 -45.59
CA LEU A 27 35.70 37.07 -46.01
C LEU A 27 35.92 35.56 -45.71
N SER A 28 36.28 34.83 -46.72
CA SER A 28 36.60 33.44 -46.79
C SER A 28 37.96 33.14 -46.11
N ALA A 29 37.99 32.01 -45.34
CA ALA A 29 39.27 31.31 -45.11
C ALA A 29 39.01 29.83 -44.98
N CYS A 30 39.46 29.07 -45.94
CA CYS A 30 39.57 27.60 -45.87
C CYS A 30 40.55 27.22 -44.77
N GLY A 31 40.08 26.47 -43.78
CA GLY A 31 40.91 25.79 -42.80
C GLY A 31 40.38 24.39 -42.60
N SER A 32 41.07 23.38 -43.16
CA SER A 32 40.82 21.98 -42.94
C SER A 32 41.12 21.65 -41.49
N SER A 33 40.08 21.56 -40.68
CA SER A 33 40.18 21.02 -39.34
C SER A 33 39.38 19.72 -39.27
N SER A 34 40.10 18.62 -39.06
CA SER A 34 39.62 17.29 -38.71
C SER A 34 38.55 17.43 -37.59
N SER A 35 37.29 17.21 -37.98
CA SER A 35 36.18 17.10 -37.04
C SER A 35 36.37 15.78 -36.25
N SER A 36 37.05 15.85 -35.11
CA SER A 36 36.83 14.90 -34.05
C SER A 36 35.37 15.01 -33.60
N SER A 37 34.54 14.11 -34.12
CA SER A 37 33.22 13.87 -33.62
C SER A 37 33.34 13.43 -32.17
N SER A 38 33.35 14.39 -31.23
CA SER A 38 33.03 14.09 -29.84
C SER A 38 31.57 13.63 -29.81
N SER A 39 31.40 12.31 -29.84
CA SER A 39 30.15 11.67 -29.46
C SER A 39 29.86 12.07 -28.01
N SER A 40 29.16 13.19 -27.84
CA SER A 40 28.48 13.48 -26.59
C SER A 40 27.46 12.35 -26.37
N SER A 41 27.87 11.32 -25.64
CA SER A 41 26.94 10.35 -25.06
C SER A 41 26.04 11.15 -24.15
N SER A 42 24.88 11.57 -24.68
CA SER A 42 23.78 12.02 -23.84
C SER A 42 23.44 10.83 -22.95
N SER A 43 23.91 10.85 -21.71
CA SER A 43 23.44 9.91 -20.69
C SER A 43 21.92 10.11 -20.58
N ALA A 44 21.16 9.22 -21.20
CA ALA A 44 19.71 9.26 -21.12
C ALA A 44 19.33 9.26 -19.64
N THR A 45 18.68 10.32 -19.20
CA THR A 45 18.25 10.48 -17.82
C THR A 45 17.31 9.30 -17.49
N LYS A 46 17.65 8.50 -16.48
CA LYS A 46 16.81 7.37 -16.06
C LYS A 46 15.44 7.89 -15.61
N PRO A 47 14.34 7.21 -15.97
CA PRO A 47 13.01 7.63 -15.54
C PRO A 47 12.84 7.53 -14.02
N THR A 48 12.03 8.40 -13.45
CA THR A 48 11.63 8.29 -12.04
C THR A 48 10.71 7.09 -11.83
N ILE A 49 11.02 6.26 -10.86
CA ILE A 49 10.21 5.13 -10.45
C ILE A 49 9.24 5.59 -9.36
N THR A 50 7.94 5.51 -9.63
CA THR A 50 6.90 5.86 -8.65
C THR A 50 6.35 4.58 -8.02
N LEU A 51 6.55 4.41 -6.70
CA LEU A 51 6.00 3.31 -5.91
C LEU A 51 4.82 3.80 -5.08
N VAL A 52 3.75 3.02 -5.01
CA VAL A 52 2.59 3.34 -4.16
C VAL A 52 2.88 2.93 -2.72
N THR A 53 2.70 3.85 -1.79
CA THR A 53 2.62 3.57 -0.36
C THR A 53 1.15 3.57 0.05
N ASN A 54 0.64 2.43 0.48
CA ASN A 54 -0.67 2.34 1.10
C ASN A 54 -0.57 2.76 2.58
N SER A 55 -1.73 2.98 3.22
CA SER A 55 -1.81 3.61 4.54
C SER A 55 -1.52 2.67 5.73
N TRP A 56 -0.73 1.62 5.52
CA TRP A 56 -0.29 0.70 6.58
C TRP A 56 1.23 0.48 6.57
N GLU A 57 1.77 0.16 7.74
CA GLU A 57 3.22 0.10 7.98
C GLU A 57 3.94 -0.95 7.13
N GLY A 58 3.30 -2.08 6.80
CA GLY A 58 3.90 -3.10 5.93
C GLY A 58 4.21 -2.55 4.54
N SER A 59 3.26 -1.83 3.93
CA SER A 59 3.46 -1.18 2.63
C SER A 59 4.59 -0.15 2.68
N LEU A 60 4.66 0.64 3.76
CA LEU A 60 5.76 1.60 3.94
C LEU A 60 7.10 0.88 4.05
N ALA A 61 7.18 -0.22 4.81
CA ALA A 61 8.41 -1.02 4.97
C ALA A 61 8.92 -1.57 3.64
N ASN A 62 8.03 -2.15 2.81
CA ASN A 62 8.35 -2.60 1.46
C ASN A 62 8.97 -1.48 0.63
N ASN A 63 8.33 -0.32 0.64
CA ASN A 63 8.68 0.79 -0.22
C ASN A 63 10.01 1.46 0.19
N VAL A 64 10.27 1.66 1.48
CA VAL A 64 11.53 2.28 1.91
C VAL A 64 12.74 1.39 1.62
N VAL A 65 12.59 0.06 1.75
CA VAL A 65 13.66 -0.89 1.41
C VAL A 65 13.85 -0.95 -0.11
N ALA A 66 12.77 -1.06 -0.89
CA ALA A 66 12.85 -1.06 -2.35
C ALA A 66 13.43 0.27 -2.88
N GLN A 67 13.00 1.41 -2.35
CA GLN A 67 13.56 2.72 -2.69
C GLN A 67 15.07 2.75 -2.45
N TYR A 68 15.52 2.33 -1.26
CA TYR A 68 16.93 2.34 -0.92
C TYR A 68 17.75 1.52 -1.93
N VAL A 69 17.32 0.30 -2.28
CA VAL A 69 18.02 -0.57 -3.23
C VAL A 69 17.95 0.01 -4.66
N ILE A 70 16.80 0.47 -5.11
CA ILE A 70 16.65 1.03 -6.46
C ILE A 70 17.52 2.28 -6.63
N GLU A 71 17.60 3.16 -5.64
CA GLU A 71 18.41 4.38 -5.71
C GLU A 71 19.92 4.08 -5.60
N LYS A 72 20.33 3.18 -4.69
CA LYS A 72 21.74 2.89 -4.41
C LYS A 72 22.37 1.95 -5.43
N ASP A 73 21.70 0.85 -5.76
CA ASP A 73 22.28 -0.22 -6.57
C ASP A 73 21.88 -0.13 -8.04
N LEU A 74 20.65 0.33 -8.33
CA LEU A 74 20.16 0.46 -9.70
C LEU A 74 20.26 1.88 -10.26
N HIS A 75 20.49 2.88 -9.40
CA HIS A 75 20.67 4.29 -9.75
C HIS A 75 19.48 4.91 -10.51
N TYR A 76 18.24 4.57 -10.14
CA TYR A 76 17.04 5.24 -10.61
C TYR A 76 16.49 6.14 -9.51
N PRO A 77 16.03 7.37 -9.82
CA PRO A 77 15.32 8.19 -8.84
C PRO A 77 13.98 7.53 -8.49
N VAL A 78 13.64 7.51 -7.19
CA VAL A 78 12.38 6.93 -6.70
C VAL A 78 11.51 8.01 -6.05
N LYS A 79 10.22 7.93 -6.31
CA LYS A 79 9.18 8.71 -5.64
C LYS A 79 8.22 7.76 -4.95
N LEU A 80 7.99 7.95 -3.66
CA LEU A 80 6.89 7.31 -2.94
C LEU A 80 5.63 8.17 -3.08
N LEU A 81 4.51 7.54 -3.37
CA LEU A 81 3.21 8.19 -3.58
C LEU A 81 2.17 7.53 -2.69
N ASP A 82 1.65 8.29 -1.73
CA ASP A 82 0.55 7.83 -0.89
C ASP A 82 -0.71 7.69 -1.72
N LEU A 83 -1.24 6.48 -1.80
CA LEU A 83 -2.44 6.16 -2.57
C LEU A 83 -3.15 4.96 -1.96
N ALA A 84 -4.48 5.01 -1.92
CA ALA A 84 -5.29 3.88 -1.48
C ALA A 84 -5.26 2.73 -2.51
N GLU A 85 -5.63 1.52 -2.08
CA GLU A 85 -5.55 0.30 -2.88
C GLU A 85 -6.32 0.39 -4.21
N ILE A 86 -7.58 0.80 -4.16
CA ILE A 86 -8.44 0.82 -5.34
C ILE A 86 -7.93 1.79 -6.42
N PRO A 87 -7.62 3.08 -6.14
CA PRO A 87 -7.07 3.99 -7.15
C PRO A 87 -5.66 3.62 -7.62
N ALA A 88 -4.91 2.79 -6.89
CA ALA A 88 -3.59 2.33 -7.32
C ALA A 88 -3.65 1.47 -8.59
N TRP A 89 -4.74 0.75 -8.84
CA TRP A 89 -4.89 -0.08 -10.04
C TRP A 89 -4.94 0.71 -11.34
N PRO A 90 -5.88 1.67 -11.55
CA PRO A 90 -5.86 2.50 -12.76
C PRO A 90 -4.62 3.39 -12.85
N ALA A 91 -4.04 3.82 -11.71
CA ALA A 91 -2.79 4.57 -11.72
C ALA A 91 -1.61 3.74 -12.23
N THR A 92 -1.55 2.44 -11.86
CA THR A 92 -0.54 1.51 -12.39
C THR A 92 -0.80 1.21 -13.86
N ALA A 93 -2.05 1.00 -14.27
CA ALA A 93 -2.41 0.74 -15.66
C ALA A 93 -2.02 1.90 -16.59
N SER A 94 -2.30 3.14 -16.20
CA SER A 94 -1.94 4.34 -16.98
C SER A 94 -0.42 4.60 -17.05
N GLY A 95 0.35 4.05 -16.13
CA GLY A 95 1.79 4.30 -15.99
C GLY A 95 2.15 5.54 -15.18
N SER A 96 1.18 6.21 -14.54
CA SER A 96 1.46 7.28 -13.57
C SER A 96 2.10 6.73 -12.28
N VAL A 97 1.93 5.44 -12.02
CA VAL A 97 2.59 4.65 -11.00
C VAL A 97 3.37 3.52 -11.68
N SER A 98 4.60 3.28 -11.22
CA SER A 98 5.46 2.22 -11.76
C SER A 98 5.10 0.85 -11.18
N ALA A 99 4.87 0.78 -9.86
CA ALA A 99 4.53 -0.47 -9.17
C ALA A 99 3.84 -0.26 -7.82
N VAL A 100 3.17 -1.33 -7.37
CA VAL A 100 2.66 -1.52 -6.01
C VAL A 100 3.31 -2.79 -5.47
N LEU A 101 3.98 -2.72 -4.33
CA LEU A 101 4.78 -3.82 -3.80
C LEU A 101 4.03 -4.73 -2.84
N GLU A 102 2.84 -4.34 -2.42
CA GLU A 102 1.98 -5.15 -1.55
C GLU A 102 0.52 -4.98 -1.94
N VAL A 103 -0.09 -6.04 -2.45
CA VAL A 103 -1.49 -6.06 -2.87
C VAL A 103 -2.24 -7.14 -2.11
N TRP A 104 -3.34 -6.75 -1.46
CA TRP A 104 -4.21 -7.60 -0.64
C TRP A 104 -5.43 -8.09 -1.41
N GLY A 105 -5.21 -8.91 -2.45
CA GLY A 105 -6.31 -9.50 -3.21
C GLY A 105 -6.78 -8.64 -4.38
N HIS A 106 -8.01 -8.09 -4.31
CA HIS A 106 -8.64 -7.32 -5.39
C HIS A 106 -8.90 -8.11 -6.68
N TYR A 107 -9.52 -9.27 -6.55
CA TYR A 107 -9.78 -10.20 -7.65
C TYR A 107 -10.38 -9.51 -8.89
N ASN A 108 -11.39 -8.65 -8.73
CA ASN A 108 -12.04 -7.99 -9.88
C ASN A 108 -11.10 -7.03 -10.61
N HIS A 109 -10.27 -6.28 -9.89
CA HIS A 109 -9.26 -5.40 -10.49
C HIS A 109 -8.17 -6.22 -11.19
N TYR A 110 -7.76 -7.34 -10.59
CA TYR A 110 -6.83 -8.28 -11.22
C TYR A 110 -7.40 -8.80 -12.55
N GLN A 111 -8.67 -9.23 -12.58
CA GLN A 111 -9.32 -9.68 -13.81
C GLN A 111 -9.38 -8.58 -14.87
N THR A 112 -9.66 -7.35 -14.47
CA THR A 112 -9.73 -6.22 -15.40
C THR A 112 -8.36 -5.84 -15.96
N TYR A 113 -7.40 -5.54 -15.09
CA TYR A 113 -6.15 -4.88 -15.50
C TYR A 113 -5.03 -5.85 -15.87
N VAL A 114 -5.00 -7.06 -15.28
CA VAL A 114 -3.97 -8.05 -15.56
C VAL A 114 -4.41 -9.03 -16.63
N VAL A 115 -5.62 -9.61 -16.47
CA VAL A 115 -6.12 -10.67 -17.39
C VAL A 115 -6.79 -10.08 -18.62
N GLY A 116 -7.62 -9.06 -18.46
CA GLY A 116 -8.40 -8.45 -19.56
C GLY A 116 -7.57 -7.47 -20.37
N ASN A 117 -7.14 -6.38 -19.76
CA ASN A 117 -6.50 -5.27 -20.48
C ASN A 117 -4.99 -5.46 -20.71
N HIS A 118 -4.31 -6.31 -19.93
CA HIS A 118 -2.85 -6.49 -19.96
C HIS A 118 -2.05 -5.19 -19.71
N GLU A 119 -2.66 -4.21 -19.05
CA GLU A 119 -2.01 -2.93 -18.73
C GLU A 119 -1.15 -3.02 -17.47
N VAL A 120 -1.42 -4.02 -16.64
CA VAL A 120 -0.72 -4.31 -15.39
C VAL A 120 -0.15 -5.73 -15.45
N ILE A 121 1.06 -5.89 -14.95
CA ILE A 121 1.74 -7.19 -14.81
C ILE A 121 1.66 -7.62 -13.35
N ASN A 122 1.25 -8.88 -13.09
CA ASN A 122 1.52 -9.53 -11.83
C ASN A 122 3.03 -9.80 -11.74
N ALA A 123 3.70 -9.09 -10.84
CA ALA A 123 5.15 -9.16 -10.65
C ALA A 123 5.60 -10.27 -9.69
N GLY A 124 4.67 -11.14 -9.28
CA GLY A 124 4.96 -12.30 -8.42
C GLY A 124 4.67 -12.05 -6.95
N LEU A 125 4.76 -13.12 -6.16
CA LEU A 125 4.51 -13.06 -4.71
C LEU A 125 5.53 -12.17 -4.01
N GLU A 126 5.07 -11.45 -3.01
CA GLU A 126 5.91 -10.61 -2.13
C GLU A 126 6.63 -11.48 -1.07
N GLY A 127 5.99 -12.57 -0.64
CA GLY A 127 6.50 -13.53 0.34
C GLY A 127 5.51 -13.83 1.46
N PRO A 128 5.11 -12.87 2.30
CA PRO A 128 4.13 -13.08 3.35
C PRO A 128 2.78 -13.56 2.85
N THR A 129 2.10 -14.33 3.68
CA THR A 129 0.67 -14.61 3.55
C THR A 129 -0.09 -13.73 4.52
N GLY A 130 -0.99 -12.91 4.00
CA GLY A 130 -1.85 -12.07 4.80
C GLY A 130 -3.02 -12.85 5.40
N ASN A 131 -3.38 -12.51 6.64
CA ASN A 131 -4.56 -13.02 7.30
C ASN A 131 -5.31 -11.87 7.95
N ILE A 132 -6.56 -11.69 7.59
CA ILE A 132 -7.46 -10.65 8.12
C ILE A 132 -8.51 -11.32 8.99
N GLY A 133 -8.95 -10.65 10.05
CA GLY A 133 -10.03 -11.13 10.89
C GLY A 133 -10.40 -10.18 12.03
N TRP A 134 -11.23 -10.71 12.91
CA TRP A 134 -11.62 -10.05 14.15
C TRP A 134 -10.73 -10.50 15.29
N TYR A 135 -10.23 -9.57 16.06
CA TYR A 135 -9.32 -9.86 17.15
C TYR A 135 -9.75 -9.16 18.43
N ILE A 136 -9.38 -9.79 19.55
CA ILE A 136 -9.50 -9.25 20.90
C ILE A 136 -8.17 -9.39 21.64
N PRO A 137 -7.88 -8.60 22.69
CA PRO A 137 -6.72 -8.84 23.55
C PRO A 137 -6.76 -10.24 24.17
N THR A 138 -5.64 -10.93 24.20
CA THR A 138 -5.57 -12.29 24.75
C THR A 138 -5.96 -12.37 26.23
N TYR A 139 -5.76 -11.26 27.00
CA TYR A 139 -6.24 -11.24 28.39
C TYR A 139 -7.78 -11.27 28.47
N LEU A 140 -8.46 -10.65 27.49
CA LEU A 140 -9.93 -10.66 27.45
C LEU A 140 -10.46 -12.05 27.14
N LEU A 141 -9.84 -12.76 26.18
CA LEU A 141 -10.20 -14.17 25.90
C LEU A 141 -10.01 -15.08 27.11
N LYS A 142 -8.97 -14.85 27.93
CA LYS A 142 -8.78 -15.61 29.17
C LYS A 142 -9.86 -15.38 30.21
N GLN A 143 -10.41 -14.17 30.27
CA GLN A 143 -11.50 -13.79 31.18
C GLN A 143 -12.87 -14.23 30.66
N HIS A 144 -13.02 -14.25 29.33
CA HIS A 144 -14.26 -14.52 28.58
C HIS A 144 -13.99 -15.53 27.46
N PRO A 145 -13.81 -16.85 27.78
CA PRO A 145 -13.47 -17.87 26.78
C PRO A 145 -14.51 -18.02 25.67
N GLU A 146 -15.78 -17.67 25.94
CA GLU A 146 -16.87 -17.65 24.96
C GLU A 146 -16.60 -16.72 23.78
N LEU A 147 -15.82 -15.64 23.97
CA LEU A 147 -15.42 -14.69 22.93
C LEU A 147 -14.46 -15.28 21.89
N ALA A 148 -14.05 -16.54 22.02
CA ALA A 148 -13.28 -17.24 20.99
C ALA A 148 -14.03 -17.34 19.65
N THR A 149 -15.35 -17.16 19.65
CA THR A 149 -16.20 -17.28 18.47
C THR A 149 -17.13 -16.06 18.31
N TRP A 150 -17.57 -15.81 17.07
CA TRP A 150 -18.54 -14.76 16.79
C TRP A 150 -19.87 -14.95 17.52
N GLN A 151 -20.27 -16.20 17.82
CA GLN A 151 -21.48 -16.47 18.60
C GLN A 151 -21.35 -15.95 20.03
N GLY A 152 -20.19 -16.14 20.65
CA GLY A 152 -19.91 -15.58 21.98
C GLY A 152 -19.90 -14.05 21.96
N VAL A 153 -19.26 -13.45 20.95
CA VAL A 153 -19.31 -11.98 20.75
C VAL A 153 -20.77 -11.51 20.57
N LYS A 154 -21.59 -12.25 19.82
CA LYS A 154 -23.02 -11.95 19.66
C LYS A 154 -23.80 -12.03 20.97
N ALA A 155 -23.50 -12.98 21.84
CA ALA A 155 -24.15 -13.12 23.14
C ALA A 155 -23.74 -12.00 24.10
N ASP A 156 -22.45 -11.70 24.14
CA ASP A 156 -21.85 -10.77 25.11
C ASP A 156 -21.46 -9.41 24.53
N TRP A 157 -22.12 -8.99 23.46
CA TRP A 157 -21.89 -7.72 22.79
C TRP A 157 -21.86 -6.50 23.74
N LYS A 158 -22.56 -6.58 24.89
CA LYS A 158 -22.60 -5.50 25.90
C LYS A 158 -21.23 -5.18 26.50
N LEU A 159 -20.29 -6.12 26.49
CA LEU A 159 -18.92 -5.88 26.93
C LEU A 159 -18.21 -4.78 26.12
N PHE A 160 -18.62 -4.60 24.88
CA PHE A 160 -18.03 -3.68 23.92
C PHE A 160 -18.80 -2.36 23.78
N VAL A 161 -19.77 -2.07 24.63
CA VAL A 161 -20.51 -0.80 24.58
C VAL A 161 -19.62 0.35 25.01
N THR A 162 -19.54 1.38 24.17
CA THR A 162 -18.84 2.64 24.45
C THR A 162 -19.82 3.81 24.46
N PRO A 163 -19.45 4.97 25.01
CA PRO A 163 -20.28 6.18 24.92
C PRO A 163 -20.61 6.59 23.48
N GLN A 164 -19.73 6.26 22.51
CA GLN A 164 -19.90 6.59 21.09
C GLN A 164 -20.93 5.70 20.39
N THR A 165 -21.12 4.47 20.85
CA THR A 165 -21.95 3.47 20.17
C THR A 165 -23.20 3.07 20.93
N ALA A 166 -23.31 3.47 22.21
CA ALA A 166 -24.47 3.11 23.06
C ALA A 166 -25.81 3.33 22.35
N PRO A 167 -26.77 2.40 22.46
CA PRO A 167 -26.74 1.18 23.28
C PRO A 167 -26.04 -0.04 22.63
N GLN A 168 -25.43 0.07 21.44
CA GLN A 168 -24.79 -1.00 20.70
C GLN A 168 -23.34 -1.21 21.15
N GLY A 169 -22.81 -2.41 20.97
CA GLY A 169 -21.36 -2.67 21.11
C GLY A 169 -20.57 -1.96 19.99
N GLU A 170 -19.33 -1.63 20.27
CA GLU A 170 -18.40 -1.08 19.28
C GLU A 170 -17.57 -2.17 18.64
N PHE A 171 -17.46 -2.14 17.32
CA PHE A 171 -16.45 -2.84 16.55
C PHE A 171 -15.51 -1.81 15.93
N LEU A 172 -14.26 -1.79 16.36
CA LEU A 172 -13.24 -0.87 15.83
C LEU A 172 -12.68 -1.42 14.52
N ASP A 173 -13.05 -0.81 13.41
CA ASP A 173 -12.52 -1.15 12.09
C ASP A 173 -11.26 -0.33 11.76
N GLY A 174 -10.54 -0.72 10.72
CA GLY A 174 -9.33 -0.06 10.23
C GLY A 174 -9.57 1.32 9.63
N ALA A 175 -8.64 1.77 8.81
CA ALA A 175 -8.80 3.01 8.07
C ALA A 175 -9.96 2.90 7.06
N PRO A 176 -10.71 3.98 6.80
CA PRO A 176 -11.81 3.96 5.81
C PRO A 176 -11.36 3.61 4.38
N SER A 177 -10.05 3.69 4.10
CA SER A 177 -9.45 3.29 2.82
C SER A 177 -9.21 1.78 2.69
N TYR A 178 -9.36 1.02 3.77
CA TYR A 178 -9.25 -0.44 3.74
C TYR A 178 -10.52 -1.04 3.13
N VAL A 179 -10.35 -2.12 2.39
CA VAL A 179 -11.47 -2.87 1.83
C VAL A 179 -11.86 -3.97 2.79
N THR A 180 -12.83 -3.70 3.67
CA THR A 180 -13.27 -4.64 4.71
C THR A 180 -14.69 -5.13 4.48
N ASN A 181 -15.02 -6.30 5.06
CA ASN A 181 -16.36 -6.90 5.03
C ASN A 181 -17.06 -6.82 6.40
N ASP A 182 -16.52 -6.10 7.37
CA ASP A 182 -16.93 -6.19 8.77
C ASP A 182 -18.34 -5.67 9.02
N ALA A 183 -18.74 -4.60 8.33
CA ALA A 183 -20.11 -4.10 8.39
C ALA A 183 -21.12 -5.13 7.85
N ALA A 184 -20.78 -5.84 6.78
CA ALA A 184 -21.61 -6.91 6.23
C ALA A 184 -21.69 -8.09 7.20
N LEU A 185 -20.57 -8.52 7.78
CA LEU A 185 -20.49 -9.60 8.77
C LEU A 185 -21.33 -9.30 10.02
N ILE A 186 -21.19 -8.11 10.58
CA ILE A 186 -21.99 -7.67 11.74
C ILE A 186 -23.48 -7.75 11.44
N ASN A 187 -23.89 -7.26 10.27
CA ASN A 187 -25.29 -7.26 9.85
C ASN A 187 -25.81 -8.67 9.55
N THR A 188 -25.09 -9.45 8.75
CA THR A 188 -25.54 -10.78 8.29
C THR A 188 -25.54 -11.81 9.42
N LEU A 189 -24.60 -11.74 10.33
CA LEU A 189 -24.55 -12.59 11.53
C LEU A 189 -25.47 -12.09 12.65
N GLY A 190 -26.08 -10.91 12.48
CA GLY A 190 -27.07 -10.33 13.41
C GLY A 190 -26.46 -9.93 14.76
N LEU A 191 -25.26 -9.33 14.77
CA LEU A 191 -24.65 -8.80 15.98
C LEU A 191 -25.23 -7.41 16.30
N ASN A 192 -25.51 -7.15 17.57
CA ASN A 192 -25.93 -5.82 18.03
C ASN A 192 -24.72 -4.91 18.25
N MET A 193 -23.97 -4.67 17.17
CA MET A 193 -22.74 -3.89 17.17
C MET A 193 -22.76 -2.82 16.09
N LYS A 194 -22.01 -1.76 16.31
CA LYS A 194 -21.80 -0.66 15.37
C LYS A 194 -20.32 -0.61 14.97
N VAL A 195 -20.07 -0.56 13.67
CA VAL A 195 -18.70 -0.34 13.15
C VAL A 195 -18.29 1.10 13.36
N VAL A 196 -17.10 1.29 13.89
CA VAL A 196 -16.45 2.59 14.06
C VAL A 196 -15.09 2.52 13.36
N TYR A 197 -14.93 3.29 12.30
CA TYR A 197 -13.67 3.37 11.57
C TYR A 197 -12.66 4.24 12.31
N ALA A 198 -11.44 3.77 12.45
CA ALA A 198 -10.39 4.46 13.20
C ALA A 198 -9.87 5.74 12.52
N GLY A 199 -10.14 5.92 11.24
CA GLY A 199 -9.65 7.04 10.44
C GLY A 199 -8.26 6.84 9.83
N SER A 200 -7.35 6.16 10.54
CA SER A 200 -6.03 5.75 10.06
C SER A 200 -5.52 4.55 10.85
N GLU A 201 -4.52 3.84 10.35
CA GLU A 201 -3.87 2.77 11.11
C GLU A 201 -3.27 3.29 12.43
N ALA A 202 -2.57 4.41 12.41
CA ALA A 202 -1.99 5.00 13.61
C ALA A 202 -3.06 5.32 14.69
N ALA A 203 -4.24 5.79 14.27
CA ALA A 203 -5.36 6.02 15.18
C ALA A 203 -5.93 4.70 15.73
N GLN A 204 -6.01 3.65 14.91
CA GLN A 204 -6.44 2.33 15.34
C GLN A 204 -5.47 1.74 16.37
N LEU A 205 -4.17 1.76 16.08
CA LEU A 205 -3.11 1.31 17.00
C LEU A 205 -3.20 2.03 18.34
N SER A 206 -3.38 3.36 18.34
CA SER A 206 -3.50 4.17 19.56
C SER A 206 -4.73 3.78 20.40
N GLN A 207 -5.87 3.52 19.76
CA GLN A 207 -7.09 3.08 20.45
C GLN A 207 -6.93 1.69 21.05
N ILE A 208 -6.36 0.74 20.29
CA ILE A 208 -6.07 -0.62 20.74
C ILE A 208 -5.09 -0.58 21.92
N GLU A 209 -4.00 0.18 21.80
CA GLU A 209 -3.00 0.33 22.87
C GLU A 209 -3.62 0.90 24.14
N THR A 210 -4.45 1.94 24.02
CA THR A 210 -5.16 2.58 25.14
C THR A 210 -6.06 1.58 25.86
N ALA A 211 -6.88 0.84 25.12
CA ALA A 211 -7.74 -0.19 25.68
C ALA A 211 -6.92 -1.32 26.32
N TYR A 212 -5.85 -1.75 25.65
CA TYR A 212 -4.98 -2.84 26.13
C TYR A 212 -4.31 -2.48 27.45
N LYS A 213 -3.71 -1.29 27.56
CA LYS A 213 -3.06 -0.79 28.81
C LYS A 213 -4.06 -0.63 29.95
N ALA A 214 -5.28 -0.18 29.64
CA ALA A 214 -6.35 -0.02 30.62
C ALA A 214 -7.09 -1.34 30.94
N LYS A 215 -6.74 -2.47 30.32
CA LYS A 215 -7.43 -3.76 30.42
C LYS A 215 -8.94 -3.68 30.12
N LYS A 216 -9.33 -2.78 29.22
CA LYS A 216 -10.72 -2.62 28.79
C LYS A 216 -11.04 -3.60 27.65
N PRO A 217 -12.30 -4.10 27.59
CA PRO A 217 -12.76 -4.88 26.45
C PRO A 217 -12.68 -4.04 25.16
N ILE A 218 -12.16 -4.66 24.11
CA ILE A 218 -12.13 -4.12 22.76
C ILE A 218 -12.14 -5.28 21.77
N ILE A 219 -12.90 -5.15 20.69
CA ILE A 219 -12.88 -6.04 19.53
C ILE A 219 -12.63 -5.19 18.29
N PHE A 220 -11.77 -5.68 17.40
CA PHE A 220 -11.30 -4.86 16.29
C PHE A 220 -10.94 -5.70 15.07
N TYR A 221 -11.02 -5.06 13.89
CA TYR A 221 -10.39 -5.52 12.66
C TYR A 221 -8.87 -5.58 12.85
N TRP A 222 -8.27 -6.68 12.42
CA TRP A 222 -6.82 -6.83 12.49
C TRP A 222 -6.30 -7.71 11.37
N TYR A 223 -4.99 -7.62 11.15
CA TYR A 223 -4.33 -8.40 10.11
C TYR A 223 -2.91 -8.81 10.50
N THR A 224 -2.37 -9.79 9.79
CA THR A 224 -0.96 -10.20 9.85
C THR A 224 -0.41 -10.33 8.42
N PRO A 225 0.87 -9.99 8.16
CA PRO A 225 1.88 -9.50 9.11
C PRO A 225 1.61 -8.08 9.57
N GLN A 226 1.88 -7.81 10.86
CA GLN A 226 1.84 -6.47 11.44
C GLN A 226 2.73 -6.45 12.69
N TYR A 227 3.68 -5.52 12.77
CA TYR A 227 4.70 -5.45 13.82
C TYR A 227 4.12 -5.36 15.24
N PHE A 228 2.93 -4.79 15.38
CA PHE A 228 2.29 -4.57 16.68
C PHE A 228 1.98 -5.86 17.43
N ASN A 229 1.89 -7.00 16.70
CA ASN A 229 1.78 -8.35 17.29
C ASN A 229 3.03 -8.75 18.10
N HIS A 230 4.17 -8.08 17.90
CA HIS A 230 5.36 -8.26 18.74
C HIS A 230 5.32 -7.41 20.02
N VAL A 231 4.43 -6.43 20.07
CA VAL A 231 4.27 -5.54 21.23
C VAL A 231 3.13 -6.01 22.14
N TYR A 232 2.03 -6.46 21.53
CA TYR A 232 0.81 -6.86 22.23
C TYR A 232 0.33 -8.23 21.76
N SER A 233 -0.32 -8.97 22.67
CA SER A 233 -0.86 -10.30 22.37
C SER A 233 -2.35 -10.23 22.09
N PHE A 234 -2.73 -10.65 20.88
CA PHE A 234 -4.10 -10.68 20.42
C PHE A 234 -4.54 -12.12 20.10
N SER A 235 -5.82 -12.39 20.25
CA SER A 235 -6.46 -13.66 19.89
C SER A 235 -7.52 -13.40 18.84
N GLN A 236 -7.50 -14.23 17.80
CA GLN A 236 -8.49 -14.15 16.72
C GLN A 236 -9.82 -14.74 17.17
N VAL A 237 -10.92 -14.06 16.84
CA VAL A 237 -12.28 -14.54 17.00
C VAL A 237 -12.64 -15.39 15.79
N ALA A 238 -13.08 -16.63 16.02
CA ALA A 238 -13.50 -17.51 14.94
C ALA A 238 -14.80 -16.98 14.30
N LEU A 239 -14.73 -16.66 13.02
CA LEU A 239 -15.84 -16.34 12.14
C LEU A 239 -16.32 -17.60 11.40
N PRO A 240 -17.51 -17.58 10.75
CA PRO A 240 -17.90 -18.66 9.86
C PRO A 240 -16.80 -18.90 8.80
N PRO A 241 -16.43 -20.17 8.50
CA PRO A 241 -15.33 -20.44 7.58
C PRO A 241 -15.53 -19.82 6.20
N PHE A 242 -14.45 -19.32 5.60
CA PHE A 242 -14.46 -18.87 4.21
C PHE A 242 -14.85 -20.01 3.26
N THR A 243 -15.72 -19.70 2.30
CA THR A 243 -16.09 -20.60 1.21
C THR A 243 -16.16 -19.84 -0.11
N GLN A 244 -15.92 -20.53 -1.24
CA GLN A 244 -16.08 -19.94 -2.57
C GLN A 244 -17.55 -19.54 -2.86
N ALA A 245 -18.52 -20.17 -2.21
CA ALA A 245 -19.93 -19.79 -2.33
C ALA A 245 -20.18 -18.44 -1.66
N CYS A 246 -19.67 -18.26 -0.45
CA CYS A 246 -19.74 -16.97 0.25
C CYS A 246 -19.03 -15.86 -0.54
N ALA A 247 -17.86 -16.12 -1.10
CA ALA A 247 -17.10 -15.15 -1.92
C ALA A 247 -17.85 -14.63 -3.15
N LYS A 248 -18.88 -15.33 -3.61
CA LYS A 248 -19.75 -14.93 -4.74
C LYS A 248 -20.95 -14.11 -4.31
N LEU A 249 -21.19 -13.97 -3.02
CA LEU A 249 -22.30 -13.15 -2.53
C LEU A 249 -22.06 -11.66 -2.84
N PRO A 250 -23.15 -10.87 -2.98
CA PRO A 250 -23.00 -9.42 -2.97
C PRO A 250 -22.29 -8.95 -1.70
N ALA A 251 -21.45 -7.92 -1.78
CA ALA A 251 -20.62 -7.45 -0.67
C ALA A 251 -21.43 -7.24 0.64
N ALA A 252 -22.65 -6.69 0.56
CA ALA A 252 -23.52 -6.49 1.72
C ALA A 252 -24.13 -7.79 2.30
N LYS A 253 -23.88 -8.95 1.68
CA LYS A 253 -24.40 -10.27 2.07
C LYS A 253 -23.31 -11.25 2.49
N ILE A 254 -22.06 -10.82 2.51
CA ILE A 254 -20.94 -11.65 2.99
C ILE A 254 -21.20 -12.05 4.44
N ASP A 255 -21.10 -13.35 4.70
CA ASP A 255 -21.38 -13.97 6.00
C ASP A 255 -20.28 -14.92 6.48
N CYS A 256 -19.12 -14.90 5.87
CA CYS A 256 -17.97 -15.73 6.18
C CYS A 256 -16.67 -14.93 6.39
N ALA A 257 -15.69 -15.57 7.02
CA ALA A 257 -14.35 -15.04 7.27
C ALA A 257 -13.66 -14.58 5.97
N TYR A 258 -12.65 -13.79 6.14
CA TYR A 258 -11.74 -13.40 5.07
C TYR A 258 -10.97 -14.63 4.54
N PRO A 259 -10.66 -14.68 3.22
CA PRO A 259 -9.79 -15.71 2.67
C PRO A 259 -8.33 -15.47 3.08
N PRO A 260 -7.44 -16.47 2.92
CA PRO A 260 -6.00 -16.21 3.02
C PRO A 260 -5.54 -15.34 1.84
N TYR A 261 -4.76 -14.29 2.13
CA TYR A 261 -4.21 -13.39 1.13
C TYR A 261 -2.77 -13.79 0.82
N TYR A 262 -2.51 -14.23 -0.40
CA TYR A 262 -1.16 -14.38 -0.90
C TYR A 262 -0.70 -13.02 -1.41
N LEU A 263 0.03 -12.28 -0.57
CA LEU A 263 0.48 -10.94 -0.92
C LEU A 263 1.36 -10.98 -2.16
N TYR A 264 1.08 -10.10 -3.10
CA TYR A 264 1.77 -10.07 -4.39
C TYR A 264 2.02 -8.62 -4.84
N LYS A 265 2.87 -8.51 -5.85
CA LYS A 265 3.27 -7.23 -6.42
C LYS A 265 2.65 -7.05 -7.80
N ILE A 266 2.37 -5.79 -8.15
CA ILE A 266 1.95 -5.42 -9.50
C ILE A 266 2.83 -4.29 -10.03
N MET A 267 2.99 -4.24 -11.36
CA MET A 267 3.72 -3.16 -12.03
C MET A 267 3.08 -2.81 -13.37
N ASN A 268 3.34 -1.59 -13.83
CA ASN A 268 2.92 -1.16 -15.17
C ASN A 268 3.53 -2.06 -16.26
N SER A 269 2.75 -2.41 -17.29
CA SER A 269 3.19 -3.33 -18.35
C SER A 269 4.35 -2.81 -19.20
N LYS A 270 4.63 -1.51 -19.18
CA LYS A 270 5.75 -0.89 -19.90
C LYS A 270 7.05 -0.85 -19.07
N LEU A 271 6.99 -1.12 -17.77
CA LEU A 271 8.16 -1.01 -16.89
C LEU A 271 9.33 -1.93 -17.31
N PRO A 272 9.10 -3.18 -17.80
CA PRO A 272 10.19 -4.03 -18.29
C PRO A 272 10.96 -3.43 -19.48
N THR A 273 10.35 -2.54 -20.25
CA THR A 273 10.97 -1.85 -21.37
C THR A 273 11.62 -0.53 -20.94
N THR A 274 10.95 0.24 -20.07
CA THR A 274 11.41 1.59 -19.68
C THR A 274 12.47 1.58 -18.59
N ALA A 275 12.42 0.56 -17.69
CA ALA A 275 13.36 0.39 -16.59
C ALA A 275 13.60 -1.11 -16.31
N PRO A 276 14.28 -1.84 -17.21
CA PRO A 276 14.36 -3.32 -17.16
C PRO A 276 15.02 -3.86 -15.90
N SER A 277 16.03 -3.21 -15.37
CA SER A 277 16.67 -3.63 -14.11
C SER A 277 15.74 -3.46 -12.90
N VAL A 278 14.96 -2.39 -12.85
CA VAL A 278 13.97 -2.18 -11.80
C VAL A 278 12.84 -3.20 -11.91
N ALA A 279 12.34 -3.49 -13.11
CA ALA A 279 11.33 -4.51 -13.30
C ALA A 279 11.80 -5.90 -12.84
N LYS A 280 13.04 -6.28 -13.14
CA LYS A 280 13.65 -7.53 -12.65
C LYS A 280 13.76 -7.54 -11.13
N PHE A 281 14.24 -6.46 -10.53
CA PHE A 281 14.30 -6.31 -9.08
C PHE A 281 12.91 -6.49 -8.44
N ILE A 282 11.89 -5.78 -8.92
CA ILE A 282 10.51 -5.90 -8.39
C ILE A 282 10.00 -7.34 -8.52
N GLN A 283 10.26 -8.02 -9.63
CA GLN A 283 9.85 -9.41 -9.82
C GLN A 283 10.55 -10.38 -8.86
N ALA A 284 11.80 -10.13 -8.50
CA ALA A 284 12.59 -10.95 -7.60
C ALA A 284 12.40 -10.57 -6.11
N PHE A 285 11.98 -9.32 -5.83
CA PHE A 285 11.79 -8.83 -4.47
C PHE A 285 10.82 -9.73 -3.70
N ASN A 286 11.30 -10.29 -2.60
CA ASN A 286 10.51 -11.07 -1.65
C ASN A 286 11.24 -11.14 -0.32
N TRP A 287 10.50 -11.27 0.75
CA TRP A 287 11.03 -11.43 2.09
C TRP A 287 10.05 -12.19 3.00
N THR A 288 10.39 -12.36 4.25
CA THR A 288 9.51 -12.99 5.23
C THR A 288 8.64 -11.94 5.95
N ALA A 289 7.56 -12.39 6.58
CA ALA A 289 6.77 -11.55 7.47
C ALA A 289 7.62 -10.98 8.64
N ALA A 290 8.62 -11.72 9.10
CA ALA A 290 9.53 -11.27 10.13
C ALA A 290 10.43 -10.11 9.65
N ASP A 291 10.92 -10.19 8.42
CA ASP A 291 11.72 -9.12 7.81
C ASP A 291 10.92 -7.84 7.69
N GLN A 292 9.70 -7.91 7.12
CA GLN A 292 8.80 -6.78 6.99
C GLN A 292 8.46 -6.14 8.35
N ASN A 293 8.08 -6.96 9.32
CA ASN A 293 7.78 -6.50 10.66
C ASN A 293 8.98 -5.87 11.37
N SER A 294 10.20 -6.35 11.12
CA SER A 294 11.43 -5.77 11.68
C SER A 294 11.65 -4.33 11.20
N VAL A 295 11.48 -4.08 9.89
CA VAL A 295 11.61 -2.75 9.30
C VAL A 295 10.49 -1.83 9.80
N SER A 296 9.23 -2.31 9.82
CA SER A 296 8.09 -1.58 10.37
C SER A 296 8.31 -1.21 11.83
N TYR A 297 8.81 -2.14 12.65
CA TYR A 297 9.12 -1.90 14.07
C TYR A 297 10.21 -0.84 14.26
N ASP A 298 11.27 -0.90 13.46
CA ASP A 298 12.34 0.11 13.50
C ASP A 298 11.80 1.52 13.21
N MET A 299 10.89 1.66 12.27
CA MET A 299 10.26 2.96 11.97
C MET A 299 9.24 3.37 13.03
N ALA A 300 8.31 2.48 13.36
CA ALA A 300 7.16 2.82 14.22
C ALA A 300 7.54 2.92 15.70
N VAL A 301 8.38 2.04 16.22
CA VAL A 301 8.74 1.94 17.63
C VAL A 301 10.09 2.61 17.93
N ASN A 302 11.12 2.25 17.17
CA ASN A 302 12.47 2.80 17.35
C ASN A 302 12.63 4.21 16.75
N LYS A 303 11.60 4.74 16.10
CA LYS A 303 11.55 6.08 15.50
C LYS A 303 12.66 6.36 14.49
N MET A 304 13.11 5.32 13.80
CA MET A 304 14.07 5.47 12.72
C MET A 304 13.40 6.11 11.49
N SER A 305 14.15 6.90 10.74
CA SER A 305 13.68 7.31 9.42
C SER A 305 13.59 6.10 8.48
N GLY A 306 12.71 6.15 7.48
CA GLY A 306 12.59 5.05 6.49
C GLY A 306 13.94 4.71 5.84
N SER A 307 14.73 5.72 5.47
CA SER A 307 16.08 5.52 4.90
C SER A 307 17.03 4.83 5.88
N ALA A 308 16.98 5.18 7.17
CA ALA A 308 17.84 4.54 8.18
C ALA A 308 17.42 3.09 8.46
N ALA A 309 16.12 2.82 8.55
CA ALA A 309 15.58 1.47 8.73
C ALA A 309 15.92 0.57 7.51
N ALA A 310 15.74 1.09 6.30
CA ALA A 310 16.12 0.41 5.07
C ALA A 310 17.63 0.12 5.01
N ALA A 311 18.49 1.10 5.32
CA ALA A 311 19.93 0.91 5.35
C ALA A 311 20.35 -0.16 6.37
N LYS A 312 19.76 -0.15 7.56
CA LYS A 312 20.00 -1.16 8.61
C LYS A 312 19.65 -2.56 8.10
N PHE A 313 18.46 -2.70 7.51
CA PHE A 313 17.98 -3.97 6.95
C PHE A 313 18.89 -4.46 5.84
N VAL A 314 19.16 -3.63 4.83
CA VAL A 314 20.01 -3.99 3.67
C VAL A 314 21.41 -4.41 4.11
N ASN A 315 22.03 -3.69 5.04
CA ASN A 315 23.37 -4.01 5.56
C ASN A 315 23.43 -5.37 6.27
N SER A 316 22.36 -5.77 6.96
CA SER A 316 22.27 -7.06 7.66
C SER A 316 21.78 -8.22 6.80
N HIS A 317 21.22 -7.95 5.59
CA HIS A 317 20.63 -8.96 4.71
C HIS A 317 21.22 -8.92 3.29
N GLN A 318 22.52 -8.66 3.16
CA GLN A 318 23.18 -8.48 1.85
C GLN A 318 22.96 -9.63 0.87
N SER A 319 23.00 -10.88 1.33
CA SER A 319 22.73 -12.05 0.47
C SER A 319 21.31 -12.08 -0.08
N LEU A 320 20.31 -11.68 0.73
CA LEU A 320 18.92 -11.58 0.31
C LEU A 320 18.78 -10.45 -0.73
N VAL A 321 19.34 -9.28 -0.45
CA VAL A 321 19.31 -8.13 -1.38
C VAL A 321 19.98 -8.48 -2.70
N GLN A 322 21.14 -9.18 -2.66
CA GLN A 322 21.81 -9.65 -3.87
C GLN A 322 20.91 -10.60 -4.67
N SER A 323 20.13 -11.45 -4.02
CA SER A 323 19.17 -12.33 -4.69
C SER A 323 18.06 -11.56 -5.40
N TRP A 324 17.64 -10.40 -4.89
CA TRP A 324 16.67 -9.53 -5.57
C TRP A 324 17.27 -8.83 -6.81
N LEU A 325 18.55 -8.51 -6.78
CA LEU A 325 19.24 -7.85 -7.90
C LEU A 325 19.57 -8.82 -9.06
N THR A 326 19.83 -10.08 -8.76
CA THR A 326 20.32 -11.07 -9.72
C THR A 326 19.46 -12.31 -9.87
N GLY A 327 18.46 -12.48 -8.98
CA GLY A 327 17.64 -13.69 -8.89
C GLY A 327 16.53 -13.80 -9.93
N ALA A 328 15.87 -14.94 -9.90
CA ALA A 328 14.70 -15.22 -10.72
C ALA A 328 13.44 -14.52 -10.16
N PRO A 329 12.44 -14.23 -11.01
CA PRO A 329 11.13 -13.77 -10.54
C PRO A 329 10.48 -14.72 -9.53
N THR A 330 9.80 -14.16 -8.54
CA THR A 330 9.01 -14.96 -7.59
C THR A 330 7.80 -15.60 -8.28
N PRO A 331 7.26 -16.71 -7.76
CA PRO A 331 6.08 -17.35 -8.32
C PRO A 331 4.90 -16.38 -8.43
N LYS A 332 4.14 -16.49 -9.50
CA LYS A 332 2.91 -15.70 -9.68
C LYS A 332 1.71 -16.49 -9.17
N LYS A 333 0.86 -15.82 -8.42
CA LYS A 333 -0.40 -16.37 -7.97
C LYS A 333 -1.51 -15.33 -8.17
N ALA A 334 -2.63 -15.74 -8.74
CA ALA A 334 -3.80 -14.88 -8.84
C ALA A 334 -4.47 -14.75 -7.46
N PRO A 335 -5.10 -13.61 -7.16
CA PRO A 335 -5.88 -13.46 -5.94
C PRO A 335 -7.06 -14.43 -5.91
N VAL A 336 -7.50 -14.78 -4.72
CA VAL A 336 -8.67 -15.62 -4.50
C VAL A 336 -9.94 -14.80 -4.79
N LEU A 337 -10.97 -15.43 -5.36
CA LEU A 337 -12.27 -14.79 -5.53
C LEU A 337 -12.81 -14.35 -4.16
N GLY A 338 -13.34 -13.13 -4.08
CA GLY A 338 -13.83 -12.54 -2.84
C GLY A 338 -12.79 -11.72 -2.07
N THR A 339 -11.63 -11.48 -2.71
CA THR A 339 -10.60 -10.57 -2.18
C THR A 339 -10.58 -9.24 -2.93
#